data_73f17f9cc0b0a16cd5ac8740c8c8a560
#
_entry.id   73f17f9cc0b0a16cd5ac8740c8c8a560
#
_cell.length_a   1.000
_cell.length_b   1.000
_cell.length_c   1.000
_cell.angle_alpha   90.00
_cell.angle_beta   90.00
_cell.angle_gamma   90.00
#
_symmetry.space_group_name_H-M   'P 1'
#
loop_
_entity.id
_entity.type
_entity.pdbx_description
1 polymer ?
#
loop_
_entity_poly.entity_id
_entity_poly.type
_entity_poly.pdbx_seq_one_letter_code
_entity_poly.pdbx_strand_id
1 'polypeptide(L)'
;MRHHQLLLTICLVTANPLPAAPVDRAALALHKRLLTLDTHLDTPASFARPGWDFGTRHSLDSDFSQVDLPRMAKGGLDGGFFVIFTPQGPRTPEGLIAARDAAWFRAVQIRETIARHPARAELAFTASDAARIAASGRAIVYQSMENAYPLTTDISLLQSFHKLGLRMVGVAHFRNNDFGDSSTDPKGPEWNGLSPLGKQLVSEANRLGIILDASHSSDIVLDQILAQSTAPIILSHSGAKAIYDHPRNVDDARLRALAAKGGVIQINAYGGYLAPEVTNAERDAALKALAEKYGNPGLLPPDKVAALVKERRAILDRFPGSERGFEQFTAHLFHALKLVGSDHVGIGADWDGGGGVIDMQDITDLPRITAALLKAGYSEADIAKIWGGNVLRVMTAVEAAAEKPSAR
;
A
#
# COMPACT_ATOMS: atom_id res chain seq x y z
N MET A 1 -5.64 -67.17 -11.47
CA MET A 1 -5.61 -65.89 -12.13
C MET A 1 -4.98 -64.87 -11.14
N ARG A 2 -3.72 -64.49 -11.38
CA ARG A 2 -2.97 -63.59 -10.52
C ARG A 2 -3.10 -62.20 -11.11
N HIS A 3 -3.75 -61.24 -10.37
CA HIS A 3 -3.81 -59.82 -10.74
C HIS A 3 -2.50 -59.16 -10.34
N HIS A 4 -1.74 -58.70 -11.33
CA HIS A 4 -0.60 -57.82 -11.14
C HIS A 4 -1.14 -56.40 -10.98
N GLN A 5 -1.05 -55.86 -9.76
CA GLN A 5 -1.22 -54.44 -9.51
C GLN A 5 0.08 -53.71 -9.92
N LEU A 6 -0.02 -52.88 -10.94
CA LEU A 6 1.03 -51.95 -11.36
C LEU A 6 1.00 -50.77 -10.40
N LEU A 7 1.94 -50.70 -9.48
CA LEU A 7 2.18 -49.49 -8.67
C LEU A 7 2.84 -48.45 -9.56
N LEU A 8 2.05 -47.43 -9.97
CA LEU A 8 2.58 -46.23 -10.59
C LEU A 8 3.20 -45.37 -9.50
N THR A 9 4.53 -45.39 -9.38
CA THR A 9 5.28 -44.49 -8.52
C THR A 9 5.28 -43.13 -9.21
N ILE A 10 4.37 -42.22 -8.78
CA ILE A 10 4.41 -40.82 -9.18
C ILE A 10 5.57 -40.18 -8.43
N CYS A 11 6.68 -39.96 -9.10
CA CYS A 11 7.74 -39.05 -8.62
C CYS A 11 7.16 -37.62 -8.58
N LEU A 12 6.74 -37.18 -7.41
CA LEU A 12 6.50 -35.80 -7.11
C LEU A 12 7.85 -35.09 -7.15
N VAL A 13 8.19 -34.50 -8.28
CA VAL A 13 9.26 -33.49 -8.36
C VAL A 13 8.74 -32.25 -7.62
N THR A 14 9.13 -32.12 -6.37
CA THR A 14 9.00 -30.87 -5.63
C THR A 14 9.95 -29.87 -6.28
N ALA A 15 9.47 -29.13 -7.26
CA ALA A 15 10.19 -27.97 -7.78
C ALA A 15 10.19 -26.90 -6.68
N ASN A 16 11.26 -26.84 -5.90
CA ASN A 16 11.57 -25.63 -5.18
C ASN A 16 11.64 -24.50 -6.23
N PRO A 17 10.95 -23.37 -6.05
CA PRO A 17 11.09 -22.27 -6.98
C PRO A 17 12.58 -21.92 -7.08
N LEU A 18 13.11 -21.92 -8.29
CA LEU A 18 14.48 -21.49 -8.54
C LEU A 18 14.61 -20.06 -8.00
N PRO A 19 15.71 -19.73 -7.31
CA PRO A 19 15.90 -18.37 -6.84
C PRO A 19 15.81 -17.42 -8.04
N ALA A 20 15.07 -16.33 -7.86
CA ALA A 20 14.88 -15.36 -8.92
C ALA A 20 16.21 -14.89 -9.49
N ALA A 21 16.28 -14.72 -10.82
CA ALA A 21 17.49 -14.27 -11.48
C ALA A 21 18.03 -12.97 -10.86
N PRO A 22 19.34 -12.83 -10.68
CA PRO A 22 19.93 -11.62 -10.12
C PRO A 22 19.60 -10.41 -11.00
N VAL A 23 19.34 -9.28 -10.36
CA VAL A 23 19.08 -8.01 -11.04
C VAL A 23 20.36 -7.54 -11.75
N ASP A 24 20.22 -7.12 -13.00
CA ASP A 24 21.30 -6.55 -13.81
C ASP A 24 21.99 -5.36 -13.11
N ARG A 25 23.31 -5.24 -13.29
CA ARG A 25 24.13 -4.16 -12.69
C ARG A 25 23.69 -2.76 -13.15
N ALA A 26 23.28 -2.61 -14.41
CA ALA A 26 22.81 -1.33 -14.93
C ALA A 26 21.48 -0.92 -14.25
N ALA A 27 20.57 -1.85 -14.08
CA ALA A 27 19.31 -1.61 -13.37
C ALA A 27 19.54 -1.26 -11.89
N LEU A 28 20.45 -1.96 -11.20
CA LEU A 28 20.85 -1.62 -9.83
C LEU A 28 21.48 -0.23 -9.73
N ALA A 29 22.36 0.12 -10.68
CA ALA A 29 23.01 1.41 -10.72
C ALA A 29 22.02 2.55 -11.00
N LEU A 30 21.06 2.33 -11.90
CA LEU A 30 19.99 3.27 -12.15
C LEU A 30 19.12 3.43 -10.88
N HIS A 31 18.61 2.32 -10.34
CA HIS A 31 17.70 2.34 -9.19
C HIS A 31 18.26 3.16 -8.01
N LYS A 32 19.56 3.03 -7.74
CA LYS A 32 20.26 3.79 -6.68
C LYS A 32 20.36 5.30 -6.93
N ARG A 33 20.14 5.77 -8.17
CA ARG A 33 20.20 7.20 -8.51
C ARG A 33 18.82 7.84 -8.55
N LEU A 34 17.77 7.04 -8.55
CA LEU A 34 16.39 7.51 -8.56
C LEU A 34 15.96 7.99 -7.19
N LEU A 35 15.05 8.94 -7.16
CA LEU A 35 14.26 9.24 -5.96
C LEU A 35 13.05 8.27 -5.95
N THR A 36 13.07 7.32 -5.03
CA THR A 36 12.08 6.24 -4.98
C THR A 36 11.12 6.42 -3.81
N LEU A 37 9.83 6.46 -4.10
CA LEU A 37 8.76 6.56 -3.11
C LEU A 37 7.73 5.47 -3.36
N ASP A 38 7.28 4.83 -2.27
CA ASP A 38 6.11 3.96 -2.27
C ASP A 38 4.94 4.67 -1.58
N THR A 39 3.75 4.58 -2.13
CA THR A 39 2.60 5.34 -1.64
C THR A 39 1.77 4.62 -0.59
N HIS A 40 2.13 3.37 -0.23
CA HIS A 40 1.40 2.63 0.79
C HIS A 40 2.27 1.67 1.59
N LEU A 41 2.65 2.11 2.80
CA LEU A 41 3.50 1.38 3.73
C LEU A 41 2.77 1.21 5.06
N ASP A 42 2.26 0.02 5.36
CA ASP A 42 1.59 -0.31 6.62
C ASP A 42 2.58 -0.63 7.76
N THR A 43 3.84 -0.39 7.56
CA THR A 43 4.92 -0.54 8.55
C THR A 43 4.58 0.05 9.93
N PRO A 44 3.81 1.17 10.04
CA PRO A 44 3.40 1.67 11.35
C PRO A 44 2.61 0.68 12.21
N ALA A 45 1.99 -0.34 11.63
CA ALA A 45 1.34 -1.41 12.38
C ALA A 45 2.33 -2.13 13.34
N SER A 46 3.61 -2.16 12.99
CA SER A 46 4.67 -2.77 13.81
C SER A 46 5.26 -1.84 14.87
N PHE A 47 5.03 -0.51 14.80
CA PHE A 47 5.66 0.45 15.70
C PHE A 47 5.25 0.32 17.17
N ALA A 48 4.07 -0.25 17.44
CA ALA A 48 3.59 -0.55 18.77
C ALA A 48 4.03 -1.93 19.29
N ARG A 49 4.62 -2.77 18.44
CA ARG A 49 4.98 -4.15 18.79
C ARG A 49 6.12 -4.13 19.81
N PRO A 50 6.01 -4.86 20.93
CA PRO A 50 7.08 -4.91 21.94
C PRO A 50 8.41 -5.38 21.35
N GLY A 51 9.47 -4.61 21.57
CA GLY A 51 10.83 -4.94 21.09
C GLY A 51 11.08 -4.76 19.60
N TRP A 52 10.10 -4.30 18.83
CA TRP A 52 10.28 -3.97 17.43
C TRP A 52 10.87 -2.56 17.28
N ASP A 53 11.95 -2.43 16.48
CA ASP A 53 12.62 -1.16 16.25
C ASP A 53 12.85 -0.93 14.75
N PHE A 54 12.34 0.14 14.20
CA PHE A 54 12.47 0.53 12.80
C PHE A 54 13.93 0.67 12.34
N GLY A 55 14.82 0.97 13.27
CA GLY A 55 16.28 1.09 13.03
C GLY A 55 17.00 -0.24 12.91
N THR A 56 16.40 -1.36 13.28
CA THR A 56 16.99 -2.69 13.20
C THR A 56 16.51 -3.45 11.97
N ARG A 57 17.31 -4.45 11.53
CA ARG A 57 16.93 -5.29 10.41
C ARG A 57 15.98 -6.39 10.86
N HIS A 58 14.84 -6.46 10.21
CA HIS A 58 13.81 -7.50 10.37
C HIS A 58 13.76 -8.44 9.16
N SER A 59 12.84 -9.41 9.15
CA SER A 59 12.59 -10.28 8.01
C SER A 59 11.18 -10.90 8.06
N LEU A 60 10.68 -11.31 6.89
CA LEU A 60 9.44 -12.08 6.79
C LEU A 60 9.49 -13.36 7.64
N ASP A 61 10.67 -14.00 7.72
CA ASP A 61 10.86 -15.26 8.45
C ASP A 61 10.95 -15.07 9.98
N SER A 62 11.22 -13.85 10.45
CA SER A 62 11.30 -13.57 11.89
C SER A 62 10.01 -13.00 12.47
N ASP A 63 9.39 -12.05 11.75
CA ASP A 63 8.30 -11.26 12.31
C ASP A 63 7.32 -10.67 11.29
N PHE A 64 7.29 -11.20 10.07
CA PHE A 64 6.53 -10.74 8.91
C PHE A 64 6.89 -9.36 8.36
N SER A 65 7.84 -8.64 8.96
CA SER A 65 8.17 -7.29 8.50
C SER A 65 8.80 -7.30 7.12
N GLN A 66 8.38 -6.36 6.28
CA GLN A 66 8.88 -6.17 4.92
C GLN A 66 9.69 -4.88 4.78
N VAL A 67 9.51 -3.92 5.70
CA VAL A 67 10.14 -2.58 5.66
C VAL A 67 10.83 -2.27 6.99
N ASP A 68 12.07 -1.84 6.91
CA ASP A 68 12.87 -1.24 7.99
C ASP A 68 13.97 -0.36 7.40
N LEU A 69 14.57 0.53 8.18
CA LEU A 69 15.60 1.45 7.68
C LEU A 69 16.81 0.76 7.06
N PRO A 70 17.37 -0.37 7.59
CA PRO A 70 18.42 -1.12 6.92
C PRO A 70 18.02 -1.67 5.55
N ARG A 71 16.77 -2.17 5.41
CA ARG A 71 16.28 -2.71 4.13
C ARG A 71 15.92 -1.61 3.14
N MET A 72 15.39 -0.47 3.60
CA MET A 72 15.20 0.72 2.76
C MET A 72 16.51 1.12 2.11
N ALA A 73 17.58 1.28 2.89
CA ALA A 73 18.90 1.62 2.37
C ALA A 73 19.46 0.55 1.41
N LYS A 74 19.24 -0.74 1.70
CA LYS A 74 19.69 -1.86 0.85
C LYS A 74 18.90 -1.94 -0.46
N GLY A 75 17.57 -1.82 -0.38
CA GLY A 75 16.66 -1.94 -1.51
C GLY A 75 16.58 -0.69 -2.37
N GLY A 76 17.13 0.44 -1.89
CA GLY A 76 17.05 1.72 -2.59
C GLY A 76 15.64 2.31 -2.55
N LEU A 77 14.92 2.19 -1.42
CA LEU A 77 13.67 2.90 -1.17
C LEU A 77 13.98 4.15 -0.35
N ASP A 78 13.86 5.33 -0.97
CA ASP A 78 14.15 6.58 -0.27
C ASP A 78 13.04 6.98 0.70
N GLY A 79 11.82 6.49 0.52
CA GLY A 79 10.73 6.78 1.44
C GLY A 79 9.36 6.43 0.92
N GLY A 80 8.32 7.03 1.54
CA GLY A 80 6.95 6.78 1.13
C GLY A 80 5.91 7.32 2.11
N PHE A 81 4.69 6.84 1.91
CA PHE A 81 3.55 7.20 2.74
C PHE A 81 3.31 6.11 3.80
N PHE A 82 3.56 6.46 5.05
CA PHE A 82 3.38 5.60 6.21
C PHE A 82 1.94 5.72 6.71
N VAL A 83 1.24 4.60 6.72
CA VAL A 83 -0.21 4.56 6.83
C VAL A 83 -0.68 4.65 8.28
N ILE A 84 -1.61 5.57 8.52
CA ILE A 84 -2.48 5.58 9.69
C ILE A 84 -3.66 4.68 9.35
N PHE A 85 -3.48 3.37 9.54
CA PHE A 85 -4.54 2.39 9.37
C PHE A 85 -5.29 2.17 10.70
N THR A 86 -6.62 2.16 10.62
CA THR A 86 -7.50 1.79 11.73
C THR A 86 -8.55 0.82 11.22
N PRO A 87 -8.59 -0.42 11.73
CA PRO A 87 -9.65 -1.36 11.39
C PRO A 87 -11.03 -0.75 11.66
N GLN A 88 -11.94 -0.87 10.70
CA GLN A 88 -13.28 -0.36 10.87
C GLN A 88 -14.06 -1.21 11.85
N GLY A 89 -14.45 -0.60 12.97
CA GLY A 89 -15.34 -1.15 13.98
C GLY A 89 -16.81 -0.76 13.77
N PRO A 90 -17.64 -0.92 14.80
CA PRO A 90 -19.04 -0.46 14.77
C PRO A 90 -19.13 1.07 14.62
N ARG A 91 -20.08 1.54 13.83
CA ARG A 91 -20.38 2.98 13.68
C ARG A 91 -21.29 3.48 14.81
N THR A 92 -20.98 3.11 16.06
CA THR A 92 -21.57 3.65 17.28
C THR A 92 -20.69 4.77 17.83
N PRO A 93 -21.20 5.64 18.70
CA PRO A 93 -20.37 6.68 19.32
C PRO A 93 -19.08 6.14 19.95
N GLU A 94 -19.15 5.01 20.65
CA GLU A 94 -18.01 4.36 21.29
C GLU A 94 -17.01 3.80 20.28
N GLY A 95 -17.53 3.17 19.19
CA GLY A 95 -16.70 2.62 18.11
C GLY A 95 -15.98 3.72 17.34
N LEU A 96 -16.65 4.83 17.05
CA LEU A 96 -16.07 6.00 16.38
C LEU A 96 -14.99 6.67 17.27
N ILE A 97 -15.24 6.83 18.58
CA ILE A 97 -14.26 7.36 19.52
C ILE A 97 -13.03 6.45 19.58
N ALA A 98 -13.21 5.14 19.70
CA ALA A 98 -12.11 4.18 19.72
C ALA A 98 -11.26 4.23 18.44
N ALA A 99 -11.89 4.37 17.27
CA ALA A 99 -11.20 4.49 16.00
C ALA A 99 -10.41 5.80 15.90
N ARG A 100 -11.00 6.92 16.30
CA ARG A 100 -10.33 8.22 16.38
C ARG A 100 -9.07 8.14 17.24
N ASP A 101 -9.21 7.60 18.46
CA ASP A 101 -8.13 7.53 19.44
C ASP A 101 -7.01 6.60 18.95
N ALA A 102 -7.34 5.49 18.28
CA ALA A 102 -6.37 4.60 17.65
C ALA A 102 -5.61 5.30 16.51
N ALA A 103 -6.30 6.08 15.67
CA ALA A 103 -5.66 6.83 14.57
C ALA A 103 -4.74 7.94 15.12
N TRP A 104 -5.16 8.67 16.18
CA TRP A 104 -4.32 9.64 16.87
C TRP A 104 -3.06 8.99 17.42
N PHE A 105 -3.21 7.87 18.11
CA PHE A 105 -2.09 7.13 18.66
C PHE A 105 -1.13 6.70 17.55
N ARG A 106 -1.64 6.20 16.40
CA ARG A 106 -0.83 5.81 15.26
C ARG A 106 -0.08 7.00 14.65
N ALA A 107 -0.73 8.14 14.46
CA ALA A 107 -0.09 9.35 13.95
C ALA A 107 1.05 9.81 14.86
N VAL A 108 0.86 9.77 16.19
CA VAL A 108 1.90 10.10 17.17
C VAL A 108 3.02 9.05 17.15
N GLN A 109 2.70 7.75 17.08
CA GLN A 109 3.71 6.69 17.01
C GLN A 109 4.64 6.83 15.80
N ILE A 110 4.09 7.19 14.62
CA ILE A 110 4.92 7.46 13.43
C ILE A 110 5.92 8.57 13.77
N ARG A 111 5.45 9.70 14.29
CA ARG A 111 6.30 10.83 14.65
C ARG A 111 7.40 10.46 15.67
N GLU A 112 7.01 9.78 16.75
CA GLU A 112 7.92 9.35 17.82
C GLU A 112 8.95 8.32 17.30
N THR A 113 8.54 7.40 16.43
CA THR A 113 9.45 6.42 15.85
C THR A 113 10.49 7.11 14.98
N ILE A 114 10.08 8.07 14.14
CA ILE A 114 11.01 8.82 13.30
C ILE A 114 11.93 9.71 14.17
N ALA A 115 11.39 10.33 15.21
CA ALA A 115 12.19 11.15 16.14
C ALA A 115 13.28 10.36 16.89
N ARG A 116 13.10 9.05 17.06
CA ARG A 116 14.16 8.16 17.61
C ARG A 116 15.31 7.89 16.63
N HIS A 117 15.11 8.13 15.33
CA HIS A 117 16.10 7.88 14.28
C HIS A 117 16.46 9.14 13.46
N PRO A 118 16.78 10.29 14.07
CA PRO A 118 16.88 11.58 13.37
C PRO A 118 18.02 11.65 12.36
N ALA A 119 19.03 10.80 12.51
CA ALA A 119 20.14 10.68 11.55
C ALA A 119 19.81 9.83 10.32
N ARG A 120 18.68 9.08 10.33
CA ARG A 120 18.35 8.09 9.30
C ARG A 120 16.99 8.31 8.65
N ALA A 121 16.08 9.04 9.28
CA ALA A 121 14.74 9.30 8.77
C ALA A 121 14.25 10.68 9.17
N GLU A 122 13.35 11.25 8.37
CA GLU A 122 12.73 12.56 8.63
C GLU A 122 11.29 12.59 8.13
N LEU A 123 10.41 13.25 8.92
CA LEU A 123 9.05 13.55 8.49
C LEU A 123 9.05 14.62 7.41
N ALA A 124 8.35 14.36 6.33
CA ALA A 124 8.14 15.29 5.22
C ALA A 124 6.71 15.87 5.28
N PHE A 125 6.59 17.15 4.99
CA PHE A 125 5.34 17.90 5.05
C PHE A 125 4.95 18.54 3.72
N THR A 126 5.89 18.65 2.78
CA THR A 126 5.68 19.22 1.45
C THR A 126 6.34 18.33 0.38
N ALA A 127 5.90 18.48 -0.86
CA ALA A 127 6.53 17.78 -1.98
C ALA A 127 8.03 18.09 -2.09
N SER A 128 8.43 19.34 -1.80
CA SER A 128 9.83 19.77 -1.87
C SER A 128 10.71 19.17 -0.76
N ASP A 129 10.14 18.70 0.34
CA ASP A 129 10.91 18.05 1.40
C ASP A 129 11.57 16.76 0.92
N ALA A 130 10.94 16.04 -0.03
CA ALA A 130 11.47 14.77 -0.53
C ALA A 130 12.90 14.90 -1.05
N ALA A 131 13.16 15.84 -1.96
CA ALA A 131 14.48 16.05 -2.52
C ALA A 131 15.52 16.50 -1.47
N ARG A 132 15.10 17.37 -0.54
CA ARG A 132 15.95 17.84 0.56
C ARG A 132 16.34 16.73 1.51
N ILE A 133 15.38 15.87 1.89
CA ILE A 133 15.61 14.76 2.82
C ILE A 133 16.48 13.69 2.15
N ALA A 134 16.16 13.29 0.91
CA ALA A 134 16.95 12.34 0.13
C ALA A 134 18.40 12.80 -0.03
N ALA A 135 18.65 14.07 -0.33
CA ALA A 135 19.98 14.65 -0.44
C ALA A 135 20.80 14.55 0.86
N SER A 136 20.14 14.42 2.02
CA SER A 136 20.80 14.20 3.31
C SER A 136 21.06 12.73 3.64
N GLY A 137 20.63 11.79 2.77
CA GLY A 137 20.77 10.35 2.96
C GLY A 137 19.78 9.77 3.99
N ARG A 138 18.70 10.49 4.33
CA ARG A 138 17.66 10.06 5.27
C ARG A 138 16.43 9.56 4.54
N ALA A 139 15.73 8.62 5.16
CA ALA A 139 14.45 8.13 4.68
C ALA A 139 13.35 9.20 4.80
N ILE A 140 12.54 9.35 3.75
CA ILE A 140 11.45 10.30 3.64
C ILE A 140 10.18 9.65 4.19
N VAL A 141 9.52 10.27 5.16
CA VAL A 141 8.30 9.74 5.77
C VAL A 141 7.18 10.76 5.64
N TYR A 142 6.23 10.50 4.74
CA TYR A 142 4.93 11.15 4.71
C TYR A 142 3.92 10.34 5.54
N GLN A 143 2.89 10.97 6.05
CA GLN A 143 1.78 10.28 6.69
C GLN A 143 0.56 10.27 5.76
N SER A 144 -0.08 9.10 5.62
CA SER A 144 -1.38 8.93 4.98
C SER A 144 -2.38 8.34 5.96
N MET A 145 -3.67 8.54 5.71
CA MET A 145 -4.75 7.87 6.41
C MET A 145 -5.52 7.01 5.42
N GLU A 146 -5.48 5.72 5.62
CA GLU A 146 -6.33 4.79 4.89
C GLU A 146 -7.65 4.65 5.65
N ASN A 147 -8.78 4.88 4.97
CA ASN A 147 -10.11 4.88 5.58
C ASN A 147 -10.40 6.12 6.44
N ALA A 148 -11.32 6.95 5.99
CA ALA A 148 -11.75 8.17 6.71
C ALA A 148 -12.60 7.87 7.97
N TYR A 149 -12.96 6.62 8.24
CA TYR A 149 -13.74 6.19 9.41
C TYR A 149 -13.25 6.81 10.75
N PRO A 150 -11.94 6.94 11.04
CA PRO A 150 -11.43 7.59 12.24
C PRO A 150 -11.74 9.08 12.38
N LEU A 151 -12.13 9.75 11.28
CA LEU A 151 -12.57 11.14 11.35
C LEU A 151 -13.96 11.28 12.00
N THR A 152 -14.60 10.15 12.34
CA THR A 152 -15.93 10.08 12.92
C THR A 152 -16.97 10.83 12.05
N THR A 153 -17.83 11.64 12.62
CA THR A 153 -18.72 12.56 11.91
C THR A 153 -18.25 14.02 12.00
N ASP A 154 -17.04 14.25 12.49
CA ASP A 154 -16.45 15.58 12.67
C ASP A 154 -15.32 15.82 11.66
N ILE A 155 -15.65 16.42 10.55
CA ILE A 155 -14.69 16.73 9.47
C ILE A 155 -13.56 17.67 9.93
N SER A 156 -13.72 18.44 11.02
CA SER A 156 -12.68 19.32 11.54
C SER A 156 -11.45 18.54 12.04
N LEU A 157 -11.60 17.26 12.35
CA LEU A 157 -10.49 16.37 12.72
C LEU A 157 -9.47 16.23 11.58
N LEU A 158 -9.89 16.36 10.31
CA LEU A 158 -8.96 16.31 9.17
C LEU A 158 -7.90 17.40 9.27
N GLN A 159 -8.29 18.63 9.66
CA GLN A 159 -7.34 19.71 9.89
C GLN A 159 -6.37 19.41 11.03
N SER A 160 -6.85 18.73 12.06
CA SER A 160 -6.01 18.35 13.19
C SER A 160 -4.98 17.29 12.79
N PHE A 161 -5.37 16.27 12.02
CA PHE A 161 -4.43 15.31 11.44
C PHE A 161 -3.46 15.95 10.46
N HIS A 162 -3.91 16.92 9.65
CA HIS A 162 -3.03 17.69 8.77
C HIS A 162 -1.91 18.42 9.54
N LYS A 163 -2.24 19.03 10.68
CA LYS A 163 -1.24 19.66 11.58
C LYS A 163 -0.26 18.64 12.17
N LEU A 164 -0.67 17.39 12.35
CA LEU A 164 0.21 16.28 12.76
C LEU A 164 1.08 15.76 11.63
N GLY A 165 0.82 16.11 10.38
CA GLY A 165 1.62 15.71 9.23
C GLY A 165 0.90 14.86 8.20
N LEU A 166 -0.41 14.65 8.31
CA LEU A 166 -1.20 13.95 7.30
C LEU A 166 -1.14 14.67 5.95
N ARG A 167 -0.85 13.93 4.87
CA ARG A 167 -0.75 14.49 3.50
C ARG A 167 -1.59 13.74 2.47
N MET A 168 -2.19 12.61 2.85
CA MET A 168 -3.09 11.85 1.99
C MET A 168 -4.20 11.23 2.83
N VAL A 169 -5.44 11.19 2.31
CA VAL A 169 -6.60 10.59 2.98
C VAL A 169 -7.43 9.78 2.01
N GLY A 170 -7.71 8.52 2.38
CA GLY A 170 -8.64 7.60 1.71
C GLY A 170 -10.06 7.71 2.27
N VAL A 171 -11.08 7.40 1.44
CA VAL A 171 -12.49 7.50 1.83
C VAL A 171 -12.93 6.27 2.62
N ALA A 172 -12.65 5.08 2.13
CA ALA A 172 -13.12 3.80 2.68
C ALA A 172 -12.01 2.76 2.64
N HIS A 173 -12.21 1.64 3.37
CA HIS A 173 -11.43 0.41 3.27
C HIS A 173 -12.36 -0.75 2.85
N PHE A 174 -12.42 -1.88 3.55
CA PHE A 174 -13.24 -3.04 3.18
C PHE A 174 -14.75 -2.88 3.43
N ARG A 175 -15.18 -1.80 4.06
CA ARG A 175 -16.59 -1.55 4.42
C ARG A 175 -17.00 -0.14 4.10
N ASN A 176 -18.29 0.02 3.80
CA ASN A 176 -18.90 1.34 3.76
C ASN A 176 -18.79 2.03 5.11
N ASN A 177 -18.59 3.33 5.09
CA ASN A 177 -18.52 4.15 6.30
C ASN A 177 -19.36 5.43 6.14
N ASP A 178 -19.24 6.37 7.06
CA ASP A 178 -20.02 7.60 7.03
C ASP A 178 -19.60 8.56 5.91
N PHE A 179 -18.50 8.28 5.18
CA PHE A 179 -18.01 9.11 4.07
C PHE A 179 -18.34 8.56 2.69
N GLY A 180 -18.44 7.24 2.52
CA GLY A 180 -18.74 6.68 1.22
C GLY A 180 -18.70 5.16 1.16
N ASP A 181 -18.94 4.66 -0.04
CA ASP A 181 -19.03 3.24 -0.33
C ASP A 181 -17.66 2.63 -0.63
N SER A 182 -17.39 1.47 -0.04
CA SER A 182 -16.28 0.59 -0.36
C SER A 182 -16.59 -0.23 -1.62
N SER A 183 -15.55 -0.56 -2.38
CA SER A 183 -15.66 -1.49 -3.53
C SER A 183 -15.94 -2.94 -3.11
N THR A 184 -15.73 -3.28 -1.83
CA THR A 184 -15.76 -4.67 -1.34
C THR A 184 -16.71 -4.90 -0.17
N ASP A 185 -17.60 -3.96 0.17
CA ASP A 185 -18.59 -4.23 1.21
C ASP A 185 -19.59 -5.29 0.75
N PRO A 186 -19.69 -6.46 1.45
CA PRO A 186 -20.61 -7.53 1.05
C PRO A 186 -22.08 -7.14 1.15
N LYS A 187 -22.41 -6.02 1.80
CA LYS A 187 -23.78 -5.49 1.86
C LYS A 187 -24.16 -4.68 0.61
N GLY A 188 -23.19 -4.43 -0.29
CA GLY A 188 -23.35 -3.54 -1.42
C GLY A 188 -23.32 -2.05 -1.02
N PRO A 189 -23.65 -1.14 -1.96
CA PRO A 189 -23.57 0.29 -1.73
C PRO A 189 -24.61 0.76 -0.70
N GLU A 190 -24.22 1.69 0.16
CA GLU A 190 -25.08 2.37 1.14
C GLU A 190 -25.50 3.77 0.65
N TRP A 191 -24.56 4.48 0.02
CA TRP A 191 -24.71 5.88 -0.38
C TRP A 191 -24.85 6.08 -1.90
N ASN A 192 -24.65 5.04 -2.69
CA ASN A 192 -24.44 5.14 -4.14
C ASN A 192 -23.31 6.14 -4.48
N GLY A 193 -22.19 6.01 -3.78
CA GLY A 193 -21.00 6.83 -3.92
C GLY A 193 -20.60 7.54 -2.63
N LEU A 194 -20.30 8.83 -2.72
CA LEU A 194 -19.99 9.65 -1.55
C LEU A 194 -21.27 10.01 -0.77
N SER A 195 -21.22 9.88 0.54
CA SER A 195 -22.22 10.46 1.44
C SER A 195 -22.16 12.00 1.41
N PRO A 196 -23.11 12.71 2.06
CA PRO A 196 -22.97 14.16 2.28
C PRO A 196 -21.69 14.53 3.02
N LEU A 197 -21.25 13.70 3.99
CA LEU A 197 -20.00 13.91 4.73
C LEU A 197 -18.77 13.62 3.86
N GLY A 198 -18.84 12.62 2.97
CA GLY A 198 -17.79 12.33 2.00
C GLY A 198 -17.57 13.48 1.01
N LYS A 199 -18.62 14.15 0.59
CA LYS A 199 -18.52 15.37 -0.24
C LYS A 199 -17.81 16.50 0.51
N GLN A 200 -18.07 16.63 1.82
CA GLN A 200 -17.35 17.59 2.67
C GLN A 200 -15.87 17.19 2.82
N LEU A 201 -15.56 15.89 2.94
CA LEU A 201 -14.20 15.38 2.98
C LEU A 201 -13.41 15.79 1.74
N VAL A 202 -14.01 15.65 0.53
CA VAL A 202 -13.37 16.07 -0.73
C VAL A 202 -13.06 17.58 -0.70
N SER A 203 -14.04 18.40 -0.31
CA SER A 203 -13.85 19.86 -0.25
C SER A 203 -12.80 20.26 0.77
N GLU A 204 -12.82 19.65 1.96
CA GLU A 204 -11.90 19.98 3.05
C GLU A 204 -10.47 19.49 2.74
N ALA A 205 -10.31 18.31 2.13
CA ALA A 205 -9.00 17.84 1.67
C ALA A 205 -8.39 18.79 0.64
N ASN A 206 -9.17 19.24 -0.34
CA ASN A 206 -8.72 20.23 -1.33
C ASN A 206 -8.33 21.56 -0.64
N ARG A 207 -9.15 22.04 0.31
CA ARG A 207 -8.87 23.28 1.06
C ARG A 207 -7.56 23.20 1.85
N LEU A 208 -7.26 22.04 2.44
CA LEU A 208 -6.07 21.83 3.27
C LEU A 208 -4.82 21.43 2.47
N GLY A 209 -4.95 21.13 1.19
CA GLY A 209 -3.83 20.61 0.40
C GLY A 209 -3.48 19.16 0.77
N ILE A 210 -4.47 18.34 1.06
CA ILE A 210 -4.33 16.91 1.33
C ILE A 210 -4.70 16.13 0.07
N ILE A 211 -3.86 15.19 -0.35
CA ILE A 211 -4.11 14.30 -1.48
C ILE A 211 -5.33 13.42 -1.16
N LEU A 212 -6.30 13.38 -2.06
CA LEU A 212 -7.41 12.41 -2.01
C LEU A 212 -6.96 11.08 -2.60
N ASP A 213 -7.15 10.01 -1.85
CA ASP A 213 -6.93 8.64 -2.28
C ASP A 213 -8.27 7.92 -2.50
N ALA A 214 -8.48 7.40 -3.69
CA ALA A 214 -9.67 6.65 -4.02
C ALA A 214 -9.45 5.12 -4.03
N SER A 215 -8.30 4.63 -3.57
CA SER A 215 -8.11 3.20 -3.34
C SER A 215 -9.14 2.67 -2.36
N HIS A 216 -9.60 1.42 -2.52
CA HIS A 216 -10.71 0.78 -1.82
C HIS A 216 -12.11 1.35 -2.07
N SER A 217 -12.23 2.54 -2.62
CA SER A 217 -13.51 3.17 -2.89
C SER A 217 -14.26 2.47 -4.03
N SER A 218 -15.60 2.52 -3.99
CA SER A 218 -16.42 2.04 -5.11
C SER A 218 -16.16 2.84 -6.37
N ASP A 219 -16.47 2.26 -7.52
CA ASP A 219 -16.36 2.92 -8.83
C ASP A 219 -17.09 4.28 -8.85
N ILE A 220 -18.28 4.35 -8.22
CA ILE A 220 -19.07 5.57 -8.14
C ILE A 220 -18.42 6.63 -7.25
N VAL A 221 -17.77 6.22 -6.14
CA VAL A 221 -17.01 7.13 -5.29
C VAL A 221 -15.85 7.73 -6.09
N LEU A 222 -15.11 6.93 -6.84
CA LEU A 222 -14.02 7.42 -7.71
C LEU A 222 -14.54 8.43 -8.74
N ASP A 223 -15.65 8.11 -9.44
CA ASP A 223 -16.27 9.01 -10.42
C ASP A 223 -16.66 10.35 -9.79
N GLN A 224 -17.26 10.32 -8.59
CA GLN A 224 -17.68 11.53 -7.87
C GLN A 224 -16.50 12.35 -7.34
N ILE A 225 -15.44 11.71 -6.87
CA ILE A 225 -14.20 12.41 -6.47
C ILE A 225 -13.56 13.08 -7.68
N LEU A 226 -13.44 12.38 -8.82
CA LEU A 226 -12.91 12.94 -10.06
C LEU A 226 -13.73 14.13 -10.56
N ALA A 227 -15.06 14.12 -10.36
CA ALA A 227 -15.93 15.23 -10.74
C ALA A 227 -15.81 16.43 -9.80
N GLN A 228 -15.67 16.18 -8.48
CA GLN A 228 -15.73 17.24 -7.46
C GLN A 228 -14.36 17.82 -7.11
N SER A 229 -13.27 17.03 -7.11
CA SER A 229 -11.95 17.49 -6.70
C SER A 229 -11.43 18.60 -7.62
N THR A 230 -10.90 19.66 -7.02
CA THR A 230 -10.26 20.79 -7.71
C THR A 230 -8.77 20.54 -7.99
N ALA A 231 -8.22 19.45 -7.45
CA ALA A 231 -6.83 19.04 -7.62
C ALA A 231 -6.75 17.59 -8.13
N PRO A 232 -5.60 17.16 -8.69
CA PRO A 232 -5.38 15.76 -9.02
C PRO A 232 -5.53 14.85 -7.81
N ILE A 233 -5.97 13.62 -8.05
CA ILE A 233 -6.14 12.59 -7.01
C ILE A 233 -5.24 11.39 -7.29
N ILE A 234 -5.16 10.45 -6.34
CA ILE A 234 -4.36 9.23 -6.46
C ILE A 234 -5.21 7.99 -6.20
N LEU A 235 -4.76 6.88 -6.77
CA LEU A 235 -5.07 5.53 -6.30
C LEU A 235 -3.79 5.01 -5.65
N SER A 236 -3.67 5.10 -4.33
CA SER A 236 -2.40 4.87 -3.60
C SER A 236 -1.88 3.44 -3.73
N HIS A 237 -2.78 2.45 -3.93
CA HIS A 237 -2.47 1.04 -4.11
C HIS A 237 -3.65 0.32 -4.78
N SER A 238 -3.65 0.25 -6.10
CA SER A 238 -4.72 -0.37 -6.89
C SER A 238 -4.17 -1.17 -8.07
N GLY A 239 -5.03 -1.91 -8.76
CA GLY A 239 -4.68 -2.69 -9.94
C GLY A 239 -5.58 -2.36 -11.13
N ALA A 240 -5.30 -2.99 -12.28
CA ALA A 240 -6.08 -2.85 -13.52
C ALA A 240 -7.13 -3.97 -13.62
N LYS A 241 -8.39 -3.60 -13.75
CA LYS A 241 -9.52 -4.53 -13.86
C LYS A 241 -9.47 -5.35 -15.16
N ALA A 242 -8.88 -4.80 -16.21
CA ALA A 242 -8.64 -5.50 -17.47
C ALA A 242 -7.69 -6.70 -17.35
N ILE A 243 -6.79 -6.73 -16.34
CA ILE A 243 -5.89 -7.86 -16.05
C ILE A 243 -6.57 -8.86 -15.15
N TYR A 244 -7.23 -8.40 -14.09
CA TYR A 244 -8.02 -9.24 -13.21
C TYR A 244 -9.28 -8.50 -12.77
N ASP A 245 -10.46 -9.03 -13.14
CA ASP A 245 -11.77 -8.46 -12.78
C ASP A 245 -12.07 -8.71 -11.30
N HIS A 246 -11.50 -7.85 -10.47
CA HIS A 246 -11.71 -7.81 -9.04
C HIS A 246 -12.27 -6.43 -8.63
N PRO A 247 -13.19 -6.33 -7.65
CA PRO A 247 -13.77 -5.05 -7.23
C PRO A 247 -12.75 -3.99 -6.77
N ARG A 248 -11.57 -4.41 -6.31
CA ARG A 248 -10.47 -3.53 -5.91
C ARG A 248 -9.68 -2.94 -7.07
N ASN A 249 -9.85 -3.49 -8.28
CA ASN A 249 -9.17 -3.05 -9.48
C ASN A 249 -10.04 -2.07 -10.27
N VAL A 250 -9.40 -1.15 -10.97
CA VAL A 250 -10.03 -0.04 -11.67
C VAL A 250 -10.08 -0.31 -13.17
N ASP A 251 -11.22 -0.04 -13.81
CA ASP A 251 -11.39 -0.22 -15.23
C ASP A 251 -10.65 0.85 -16.06
N ASP A 252 -10.45 0.53 -17.33
CA ASP A 252 -9.70 1.37 -18.27
C ASP A 252 -10.31 2.75 -18.50
N ALA A 253 -11.63 2.88 -18.43
CA ALA A 253 -12.30 4.17 -18.63
C ALA A 253 -12.01 5.13 -17.47
N ARG A 254 -12.06 4.62 -16.23
CA ARG A 254 -11.72 5.38 -15.03
C ARG A 254 -10.24 5.67 -14.91
N LEU A 255 -9.36 4.75 -15.34
CA LEU A 255 -7.92 5.02 -15.42
C LEU A 255 -7.61 6.17 -16.38
N ARG A 256 -8.28 6.22 -17.56
CA ARG A 256 -8.14 7.36 -18.47
C ARG A 256 -8.71 8.66 -17.88
N ALA A 257 -9.84 8.60 -17.17
CA ALA A 257 -10.41 9.76 -16.50
C ALA A 257 -9.50 10.30 -15.39
N LEU A 258 -8.90 9.40 -14.59
CA LEU A 258 -7.88 9.73 -13.59
C LEU A 258 -6.69 10.46 -14.22
N ALA A 259 -6.14 9.90 -15.30
CA ALA A 259 -5.02 10.49 -16.03
C ALA A 259 -5.37 11.86 -16.63
N ALA A 260 -6.56 11.99 -17.24
CA ALA A 260 -7.03 13.26 -17.78
C ALA A 260 -7.16 14.39 -16.74
N LYS A 261 -7.36 14.03 -15.46
CA LYS A 261 -7.34 14.94 -14.31
C LYS A 261 -5.94 15.16 -13.72
N GLY A 262 -4.90 14.61 -14.33
CA GLY A 262 -3.51 14.68 -13.84
C GLY A 262 -3.22 13.74 -12.68
N GLY A 263 -4.13 12.83 -12.36
CA GLY A 263 -3.97 11.85 -11.28
C GLY A 263 -3.02 10.71 -11.62
N VAL A 264 -2.81 9.81 -10.66
CA VAL A 264 -1.84 8.70 -10.74
C VAL A 264 -2.44 7.44 -10.13
N ILE A 265 -2.30 6.30 -10.83
CA ILE A 265 -2.48 4.99 -10.22
C ILE A 265 -1.13 4.45 -9.74
N GLN A 266 -1.09 3.95 -8.50
CA GLN A 266 0.05 3.26 -7.93
C GLN A 266 -0.27 1.76 -7.86
N ILE A 267 0.61 0.93 -8.41
CA ILE A 267 0.32 -0.49 -8.60
C ILE A 267 0.56 -1.24 -7.30
N ASN A 268 -0.49 -1.97 -6.89
CA ASN A 268 -0.53 -2.81 -5.70
C ASN A 268 0.19 -4.15 -5.95
N ALA A 269 0.88 -4.67 -4.91
CA ALA A 269 1.49 -6.00 -4.92
C ALA A 269 0.76 -7.01 -4.02
N TYR A 270 -0.46 -6.73 -3.58
CA TYR A 270 -1.27 -7.70 -2.86
C TYR A 270 -1.79 -8.79 -3.80
N GLY A 271 -1.33 -10.03 -3.59
CA GLY A 271 -1.58 -11.15 -4.51
C GLY A 271 -3.07 -11.42 -4.80
N GLY A 272 -3.97 -11.19 -3.84
CA GLY A 272 -5.41 -11.38 -4.00
C GLY A 272 -6.07 -10.44 -5.02
N TYR A 273 -5.39 -9.34 -5.41
CA TYR A 273 -5.90 -8.39 -6.41
C TYR A 273 -5.18 -8.51 -7.77
N LEU A 274 -4.15 -9.36 -7.86
CA LEU A 274 -3.35 -9.51 -9.08
C LEU A 274 -3.84 -10.63 -10.00
N ALA A 275 -4.44 -11.68 -9.43
CA ALA A 275 -4.97 -12.82 -10.17
C ALA A 275 -5.97 -13.61 -9.32
N PRO A 276 -6.81 -14.48 -9.94
CA PRO A 276 -7.76 -15.32 -9.23
C PRO A 276 -7.09 -16.16 -8.14
N GLU A 277 -7.70 -16.21 -6.97
CA GLU A 277 -7.17 -16.99 -5.86
C GLU A 277 -7.28 -18.50 -6.15
N VAL A 278 -6.21 -19.23 -5.85
CA VAL A 278 -6.26 -20.69 -5.84
C VAL A 278 -6.85 -21.13 -4.50
N THR A 279 -8.12 -21.46 -4.49
CA THR A 279 -8.83 -21.90 -3.27
C THR A 279 -8.33 -23.27 -2.83
N ASN A 280 -8.08 -23.42 -1.53
CA ASN A 280 -7.76 -24.69 -0.90
C ASN A 280 -8.40 -24.72 0.50
N ALA A 281 -9.49 -25.45 0.64
CA ALA A 281 -10.29 -25.47 1.86
C ALA A 281 -9.49 -25.95 3.11
N GLU A 282 -8.52 -26.89 2.93
CA GLU A 282 -7.69 -27.35 4.05
C GLU A 282 -6.69 -26.27 4.49
N ARG A 283 -6.05 -25.60 3.52
CA ARG A 283 -5.16 -24.46 3.77
C ARG A 283 -5.90 -23.33 4.49
N ASP A 284 -7.06 -22.98 3.96
CA ASP A 284 -7.85 -21.84 4.45
C ASP A 284 -8.36 -22.10 5.87
N ALA A 285 -8.80 -23.35 6.16
CA ALA A 285 -9.16 -23.76 7.51
C ALA A 285 -7.95 -23.75 8.47
N ALA A 286 -6.77 -24.19 8.01
CA ALA A 286 -5.56 -24.19 8.82
C ALA A 286 -5.08 -22.74 9.13
N LEU A 287 -5.10 -21.86 8.14
CA LEU A 287 -4.76 -20.44 8.35
C LEU A 287 -5.76 -19.74 9.28
N LYS A 288 -7.05 -20.05 9.16
CA LYS A 288 -8.08 -19.52 10.06
C LYS A 288 -7.84 -19.98 11.50
N ALA A 289 -7.60 -21.27 11.72
CA ALA A 289 -7.29 -21.81 13.05
C ALA A 289 -6.02 -21.17 13.64
N LEU A 290 -5.01 -20.92 12.79
CA LEU A 290 -3.79 -20.23 13.20
C LEU A 290 -4.08 -18.79 13.65
N ALA A 291 -4.90 -18.05 12.89
CA ALA A 291 -5.31 -16.69 13.27
C ALA A 291 -6.11 -16.65 14.57
N GLU A 292 -7.00 -17.62 14.79
CA GLU A 292 -7.74 -17.76 16.05
C GLU A 292 -6.82 -18.09 17.25
N LYS A 293 -5.79 -18.93 17.04
CA LYS A 293 -4.82 -19.31 18.07
C LYS A 293 -3.97 -18.13 18.56
N TYR A 294 -3.52 -17.27 17.64
CA TYR A 294 -2.58 -16.21 17.96
C TYR A 294 -3.23 -14.82 18.14
N GLY A 295 -4.40 -14.59 17.54
CA GLY A 295 -5.04 -13.28 17.54
C GLY A 295 -4.27 -12.23 16.74
N ASN A 296 -4.25 -10.98 17.24
CA ASN A 296 -3.60 -9.88 16.55
C ASN A 296 -2.06 -9.93 16.68
N PRO A 297 -1.29 -10.15 15.60
CA PRO A 297 0.16 -10.22 15.64
C PRO A 297 0.85 -8.95 16.15
N GLY A 298 0.22 -7.78 15.97
CA GLY A 298 0.74 -6.49 16.43
C GLY A 298 0.78 -6.34 17.96
N LEU A 299 0.13 -7.24 18.69
CA LEU A 299 0.11 -7.24 20.18
C LEU A 299 0.93 -8.38 20.79
N LEU A 300 1.52 -9.23 19.96
CA LEU A 300 2.27 -10.40 20.42
C LEU A 300 3.72 -10.04 20.81
N PRO A 301 4.27 -10.69 21.85
CA PRO A 301 5.70 -10.61 22.13
C PRO A 301 6.51 -11.32 21.04
N PRO A 302 7.82 -10.99 20.86
CA PRO A 302 8.63 -11.47 19.75
C PRO A 302 8.68 -12.99 19.57
N ASP A 303 8.76 -13.75 20.66
CA ASP A 303 8.78 -15.21 20.63
C ASP A 303 7.48 -15.81 20.09
N LYS A 304 6.34 -15.20 20.38
CA LYS A 304 5.03 -15.60 19.86
C LYS A 304 4.86 -15.23 18.40
N VAL A 305 5.38 -14.07 17.98
CA VAL A 305 5.40 -13.71 16.56
C VAL A 305 6.25 -14.69 15.78
N ALA A 306 7.45 -15.03 16.25
CA ALA A 306 8.33 -16.01 15.59
C ALA A 306 7.68 -17.42 15.49
N ALA A 307 6.96 -17.83 16.52
CA ALA A 307 6.20 -19.09 16.49
C ALA A 307 5.07 -19.05 15.44
N LEU A 308 4.31 -17.95 15.40
CA LEU A 308 3.25 -17.75 14.40
C LEU A 308 3.83 -17.77 12.96
N VAL A 309 4.94 -17.08 12.70
CA VAL A 309 5.62 -17.10 11.40
C VAL A 309 5.99 -18.52 10.99
N LYS A 310 6.61 -19.26 11.89
CA LYS A 310 7.02 -20.66 11.64
C LYS A 310 5.82 -21.57 11.33
N GLU A 311 4.75 -21.48 12.10
CA GLU A 311 3.55 -22.30 11.87
C GLU A 311 2.84 -21.91 10.57
N ARG A 312 2.74 -20.61 10.26
CA ARG A 312 2.19 -20.13 8.99
C ARG A 312 2.99 -20.63 7.80
N ARG A 313 4.32 -20.57 7.88
CA ARG A 313 5.22 -21.11 6.84
C ARG A 313 4.96 -22.60 6.59
N ALA A 314 4.87 -23.39 7.66
CA ALA A 314 4.60 -24.82 7.54
C ALA A 314 3.25 -25.13 6.85
N ILE A 315 2.23 -24.29 7.07
CA ILE A 315 0.95 -24.40 6.36
C ILE A 315 1.14 -24.08 4.86
N LEU A 316 1.82 -23.00 4.53
CA LEU A 316 2.04 -22.60 3.13
C LEU A 316 2.91 -23.60 2.36
N ASP A 317 3.94 -24.16 3.00
CA ASP A 317 4.81 -25.19 2.42
C ASP A 317 4.03 -26.51 2.14
N ARG A 318 3.04 -26.82 2.99
CA ARG A 318 2.15 -27.95 2.77
C ARG A 318 1.20 -27.75 1.58
N PHE A 319 0.84 -26.51 1.27
CA PHE A 319 -0.10 -26.13 0.22
C PHE A 319 0.51 -25.14 -0.77
N PRO A 320 1.52 -25.56 -1.55
CA PRO A 320 2.22 -24.67 -2.48
C PRO A 320 1.32 -24.22 -3.65
N GLY A 321 1.75 -23.17 -4.35
CA GLY A 321 1.08 -22.68 -5.57
C GLY A 321 -0.10 -21.73 -5.32
N SER A 322 -0.32 -21.31 -4.07
CA SER A 322 -1.33 -20.28 -3.73
C SER A 322 -0.84 -18.85 -3.88
N GLU A 323 0.46 -18.65 -3.96
CA GLU A 323 1.09 -17.33 -4.02
C GLU A 323 1.16 -16.82 -5.47
N ARG A 324 1.13 -15.48 -5.64
CA ARG A 324 1.28 -14.80 -6.92
C ARG A 324 2.72 -14.36 -7.12
N GLY A 325 3.17 -14.35 -8.38
CA GLY A 325 4.53 -13.99 -8.74
C GLY A 325 4.67 -12.56 -9.23
N PHE A 326 5.91 -12.15 -9.40
CA PHE A 326 6.28 -10.83 -9.92
C PHE A 326 5.70 -10.54 -11.33
N GLU A 327 5.46 -11.59 -12.14
CA GLU A 327 4.86 -11.42 -13.46
C GLU A 327 3.40 -10.93 -13.41
N GLN A 328 2.60 -11.37 -12.41
CA GLN A 328 1.24 -10.87 -12.21
C GLN A 328 1.27 -9.39 -11.83
N PHE A 329 2.15 -8.97 -10.93
CA PHE A 329 2.36 -7.56 -10.60
C PHE A 329 2.75 -6.75 -11.84
N THR A 330 3.73 -7.20 -12.62
CA THR A 330 4.18 -6.48 -13.82
C THR A 330 3.13 -6.45 -14.91
N ALA A 331 2.21 -7.44 -15.00
CA ALA A 331 1.10 -7.39 -15.95
C ALA A 331 0.19 -6.17 -15.68
N HIS A 332 -0.18 -5.91 -14.42
CA HIS A 332 -0.94 -4.72 -14.03
C HIS A 332 -0.15 -3.43 -14.31
N LEU A 333 1.13 -3.39 -13.97
CA LEU A 333 2.01 -2.25 -14.19
C LEU A 333 2.09 -1.89 -15.67
N PHE A 334 2.40 -2.86 -16.53
CA PHE A 334 2.55 -2.59 -17.97
C PHE A 334 1.22 -2.32 -18.67
N HIS A 335 0.10 -2.89 -18.20
CA HIS A 335 -1.22 -2.52 -18.70
C HIS A 335 -1.51 -1.04 -18.44
N ALA A 336 -1.34 -0.59 -17.20
CA ALA A 336 -1.55 0.81 -16.83
C ALA A 336 -0.62 1.74 -17.61
N LEU A 337 0.68 1.42 -17.70
CA LEU A 337 1.66 2.20 -18.47
C LEU A 337 1.30 2.31 -19.95
N LYS A 338 0.84 1.22 -20.57
CA LYS A 338 0.39 1.22 -21.98
C LYS A 338 -0.89 2.06 -22.16
N LEU A 339 -1.77 2.06 -21.16
CA LEU A 339 -3.08 2.70 -21.24
C LEU A 339 -3.01 4.21 -21.05
N VAL A 340 -2.25 4.68 -20.05
CA VAL A 340 -2.25 6.09 -19.60
C VAL A 340 -0.87 6.76 -19.63
N GLY A 341 0.18 6.03 -19.99
CA GLY A 341 1.55 6.56 -20.09
C GLY A 341 2.27 6.64 -18.75
N SER A 342 3.58 6.90 -18.80
CA SER A 342 4.49 6.94 -17.65
C SER A 342 4.21 8.08 -16.67
N ASP A 343 3.48 9.14 -17.08
CA ASP A 343 3.14 10.28 -16.23
C ASP A 343 2.02 9.98 -15.22
N HIS A 344 1.33 8.85 -15.35
CA HIS A 344 0.12 8.55 -14.58
C HIS A 344 0.18 7.21 -13.84
N VAL A 345 1.36 6.61 -13.74
CA VAL A 345 1.57 5.30 -13.09
C VAL A 345 2.72 5.39 -12.09
N GLY A 346 2.61 4.67 -10.99
CA GLY A 346 3.68 4.54 -9.99
C GLY A 346 3.55 3.25 -9.18
N ILE A 347 4.19 3.21 -8.00
CA ILE A 347 4.31 2.05 -7.14
C ILE A 347 3.71 2.34 -5.76
N GLY A 348 2.78 1.49 -5.36
CA GLY A 348 2.17 1.48 -4.03
C GLY A 348 1.92 0.02 -3.64
N ALA A 349 3.00 -0.66 -3.21
CA ALA A 349 3.02 -2.11 -3.18
C ALA A 349 2.32 -2.74 -1.97
N ASP A 350 1.79 -1.92 -1.05
CA ASP A 350 1.05 -2.41 0.12
C ASP A 350 1.94 -3.22 1.09
N TRP A 351 3.19 -2.75 1.27
CA TRP A 351 4.15 -3.39 2.16
C TRP A 351 3.68 -3.37 3.62
N ASP A 352 3.85 -4.50 4.29
CA ASP A 352 3.39 -4.76 5.67
C ASP A 352 1.85 -4.78 5.83
N GLY A 353 1.07 -4.45 4.78
CA GLY A 353 -0.39 -4.51 4.72
C GLY A 353 -0.95 -5.76 4.03
N GLY A 354 -0.08 -6.51 3.36
CA GLY A 354 -0.44 -7.72 2.63
C GLY A 354 0.25 -7.82 1.28
N GLY A 355 0.94 -6.78 0.87
CA GLY A 355 1.75 -6.73 -0.34
C GLY A 355 2.93 -7.70 -0.31
N GLY A 356 3.50 -7.86 -1.48
CA GLY A 356 4.59 -8.83 -1.71
C GLY A 356 4.11 -10.06 -2.46
N VAL A 357 4.90 -10.45 -3.44
CA VAL A 357 4.64 -11.60 -4.33
C VAL A 357 5.89 -12.45 -4.42
N ILE A 358 5.79 -13.67 -4.97
CA ILE A 358 6.98 -14.49 -5.28
C ILE A 358 7.94 -13.65 -6.14
N ASP A 359 9.21 -13.68 -5.83
CA ASP A 359 10.30 -12.91 -6.45
C ASP A 359 10.28 -11.39 -6.15
N MET A 360 9.34 -10.91 -5.33
CA MET A 360 9.34 -9.56 -4.77
C MET A 360 8.66 -9.59 -3.40
N GLN A 361 9.36 -10.10 -2.38
CA GLN A 361 8.79 -10.40 -1.07
C GLN A 361 9.01 -9.28 -0.03
N ASP A 362 10.03 -8.48 -0.19
CA ASP A 362 10.26 -7.28 0.63
C ASP A 362 10.89 -6.15 -0.19
N ILE A 363 11.07 -5.01 0.42
CA ILE A 363 11.58 -3.81 -0.27
C ILE A 363 13.00 -3.97 -0.82
N THR A 364 13.76 -5.01 -0.46
CA THR A 364 15.09 -5.25 -1.06
C THR A 364 15.00 -5.79 -2.50
N ASP A 365 13.80 -6.18 -2.94
CA ASP A 365 13.53 -6.67 -4.30
C ASP A 365 13.08 -5.56 -5.27
N LEU A 366 12.86 -4.32 -4.79
CA LEU A 366 12.39 -3.19 -5.61
C LEU A 366 13.22 -2.93 -6.88
N PRO A 367 14.56 -3.14 -6.90
CA PRO A 367 15.33 -2.99 -8.14
C PRO A 367 14.86 -3.89 -9.29
N ARG A 368 14.10 -4.97 -9.03
CA ARG A 368 13.49 -5.83 -10.05
C ARG A 368 12.46 -5.06 -10.89
N ILE A 369 11.71 -4.14 -10.27
CA ILE A 369 10.75 -3.28 -10.99
C ILE A 369 11.52 -2.38 -11.96
N THR A 370 12.60 -1.75 -11.52
CA THR A 370 13.46 -0.95 -12.40
C THR A 370 14.05 -1.77 -13.55
N ALA A 371 14.50 -2.99 -13.27
CA ALA A 371 15.01 -3.90 -14.30
C ALA A 371 13.92 -4.28 -15.32
N ALA A 372 12.70 -4.56 -14.86
CA ALA A 372 11.57 -4.87 -15.73
C ALA A 372 11.20 -3.69 -16.63
N LEU A 373 11.17 -2.47 -16.09
CA LEU A 373 10.90 -1.24 -16.85
C LEU A 373 11.98 -0.97 -17.90
N LEU A 374 13.28 -1.08 -17.55
CA LEU A 374 14.39 -0.95 -18.50
C LEU A 374 14.29 -1.99 -19.62
N LYS A 375 14.04 -3.25 -19.26
CA LYS A 375 13.86 -4.35 -20.24
C LYS A 375 12.69 -4.09 -21.19
N ALA A 376 11.64 -3.43 -20.72
CA ALA A 376 10.48 -3.04 -21.51
C ALA A 376 10.73 -1.77 -22.37
N GLY A 377 11.91 -1.14 -22.28
CA GLY A 377 12.31 -0.01 -23.10
C GLY A 377 11.93 1.37 -22.56
N TYR A 378 11.49 1.47 -21.29
CA TYR A 378 11.25 2.77 -20.65
C TYR A 378 12.56 3.53 -20.42
N SER A 379 12.55 4.84 -20.69
CA SER A 379 13.70 5.70 -20.44
C SER A 379 13.96 5.89 -18.94
N GLU A 380 15.18 6.27 -18.55
CA GLU A 380 15.51 6.64 -17.18
C GLU A 380 14.59 7.75 -16.64
N ALA A 381 14.20 8.70 -17.51
CA ALA A 381 13.27 9.78 -17.16
C ALA A 381 11.85 9.25 -16.86
N ASP A 382 11.34 8.28 -17.64
CA ASP A 382 10.05 7.65 -17.38
C ASP A 382 10.08 6.84 -16.09
N ILE A 383 11.16 6.10 -15.86
CA ILE A 383 11.34 5.31 -14.64
C ILE A 383 11.42 6.22 -13.40
N ALA A 384 12.06 7.38 -13.50
CA ALA A 384 12.10 8.37 -12.43
C ALA A 384 10.69 8.93 -12.10
N LYS A 385 9.85 9.14 -13.11
CA LYS A 385 8.44 9.53 -12.91
C LYS A 385 7.67 8.45 -12.16
N ILE A 386 7.80 7.19 -12.59
CA ILE A 386 7.09 6.04 -12.01
C ILE A 386 7.47 5.84 -10.54
N TRP A 387 8.74 6.01 -10.16
CA TRP A 387 9.20 5.77 -8.80
C TRP A 387 8.80 6.86 -7.80
N GLY A 388 8.96 8.12 -8.12
CA GLY A 388 8.66 9.20 -7.16
C GLY A 388 8.12 10.47 -7.82
N GLY A 389 8.52 10.71 -9.07
CA GLY A 389 8.19 11.96 -9.78
C GLY A 389 6.69 12.23 -9.88
N ASN A 390 5.89 11.19 -10.17
CA ASN A 390 4.45 11.35 -10.37
C ASN A 390 3.70 11.67 -9.08
N VAL A 391 3.99 10.98 -7.98
CA VAL A 391 3.34 11.29 -6.70
C VAL A 391 3.74 12.67 -6.19
N LEU A 392 4.99 13.08 -6.37
CA LEU A 392 5.45 14.42 -5.99
C LEU A 392 4.82 15.52 -6.88
N ARG A 393 4.60 15.25 -8.17
CA ARG A 393 3.85 16.14 -9.07
C ARG A 393 2.41 16.31 -8.61
N VAL A 394 1.72 15.23 -8.25
CA VAL A 394 0.37 15.29 -7.69
C VAL A 394 0.37 16.08 -6.40
N MET A 395 1.29 15.79 -5.48
CA MET A 395 1.40 16.51 -4.20
C MET A 395 1.62 18.00 -4.40
N THR A 396 2.54 18.40 -5.31
CA THR A 396 2.79 19.80 -5.65
C THR A 396 1.54 20.48 -6.20
N ALA A 397 0.78 19.81 -7.06
CA ALA A 397 -0.45 20.36 -7.61
C ALA A 397 -1.56 20.52 -6.55
N VAL A 398 -1.65 19.56 -5.62
CA VAL A 398 -2.58 19.61 -4.49
C VAL A 398 -2.21 20.74 -3.52
N GLU A 399 -0.93 20.92 -3.20
CA GLU A 399 -0.42 22.04 -2.38
C GLU A 399 -0.70 23.42 -3.04
N ALA A 400 -0.53 23.50 -4.36
CA ALA A 400 -0.78 24.73 -5.11
C ALA A 400 -2.27 25.09 -5.19
N ALA A 401 -3.15 24.08 -5.17
CA ALA A 401 -4.60 24.27 -5.19
C ALA A 401 -5.20 24.57 -3.80
N ALA A 402 -4.43 24.38 -2.73
CA ALA A 402 -4.87 24.65 -1.35
C ALA A 402 -5.19 26.11 -1.12
N GLU A 403 -6.18 26.37 -0.27
CA GLU A 403 -6.47 27.73 0.17
C GLU A 403 -5.30 28.32 0.97
N LYS A 404 -4.82 29.47 0.57
CA LYS A 404 -3.80 30.19 1.35
C LYS A 404 -4.41 30.61 2.69
N PRO A 405 -3.71 30.37 3.82
CA PRO A 405 -4.16 30.91 5.09
C PRO A 405 -4.44 32.41 4.95
N SER A 406 -5.65 32.86 5.30
CA SER A 406 -5.92 34.31 5.38
C SER A 406 -4.88 34.91 6.33
N ALA A 407 -4.12 35.88 5.86
CA ALA A 407 -3.24 36.67 6.73
C ALA A 407 -4.11 37.26 7.84
N ARG A 408 -3.97 36.75 9.06
CA ARG A 408 -4.56 37.33 10.26
C ARG A 408 -3.59 38.33 10.88
#